data_3868a9bce09014f203fbc16e24b61bfd
#
_entry.id   3868a9bce09014f203fbc16e24b61bfd
#
_cell.length_a   1.000
_cell.length_b   1.000
_cell.length_c   1.000
_cell.angle_alpha   90.00
_cell.angle_beta   90.00
_cell.angle_gamma   90.00
#
_symmetry.space_group_name_H-M   'P 1'
#
loop_
_entity.id
_entity.type
_entity.pdbx_description
1 polymer ?
#
loop_
_entity_poly.entity_id
_entity_poly.type
_entity_poly.pdbx_seq_one_letter_code
_entity_poly.pdbx_strand_id
1 'polypeptide(L)'
;MLTQILGFFTAILIFIVDTFPMYPGPDVLHQGINPDPRPYVQHSGTAGYIFKEGDVELPFRLVKPENIEEGKTYPLVVYLHGSGERGKNNIAQMQRSLLRGIKKHGEPCYIIMPQVFEDKTWTSDGYDAALTRLIEYMLKLYAVDSDRIYITGISMGGAGVLDQLLRHPGKYAAAMPVCGYTDVEDLTAFAGTPMWLAHNSGDKTVFVDYSRNIYAAVKDISEAKYTEYDRAGHNAWDRFYSDPEVWNWAFSKTL
;
A
#
# COMPACT_ATOMS: atom_id res chain seq x y z
N MET A 1 57.14 -11.82 5.71
CA MET A 1 56.75 -10.70 4.84
C MET A 1 55.47 -10.98 4.01
N LEU A 2 54.94 -12.20 4.05
CA LEU A 2 53.68 -12.56 3.34
C LEU A 2 52.41 -12.48 4.20
N THR A 3 52.53 -12.37 5.52
CA THR A 3 51.38 -12.39 6.47
C THR A 3 50.78 -11.00 6.74
N GLN A 4 51.41 -9.93 6.32
CA GLN A 4 50.86 -8.56 6.49
C GLN A 4 50.05 -8.06 5.29
N ILE A 5 50.14 -8.72 4.14
CA ILE A 5 49.40 -8.32 2.93
C ILE A 5 47.97 -8.88 2.93
N LEU A 6 47.73 -10.04 3.59
CA LEU A 6 46.41 -10.62 3.68
C LEU A 6 45.45 -9.85 4.60
N GLY A 7 46.00 -9.17 5.64
CA GLY A 7 45.19 -8.37 6.57
C GLY A 7 44.61 -7.08 5.96
N PHE A 8 45.30 -6.52 4.97
CA PHE A 8 44.88 -5.25 4.35
C PHE A 8 43.73 -5.41 3.35
N PHE A 9 43.67 -6.56 2.67
CA PHE A 9 42.57 -6.85 1.73
C PHE A 9 41.27 -7.19 2.43
N THR A 10 41.30 -7.79 3.62
CA THR A 10 40.10 -8.12 4.40
C THR A 10 39.46 -6.87 4.99
N ALA A 11 40.26 -5.89 5.39
CA ALA A 11 39.73 -4.62 5.93
C ALA A 11 39.11 -3.72 4.86
N ILE A 12 39.63 -3.75 3.62
CA ILE A 12 39.05 -2.97 2.50
C ILE A 12 37.74 -3.58 2.01
N LEU A 13 37.56 -4.92 2.04
CA LEU A 13 36.33 -5.57 1.66
C LEU A 13 35.18 -5.29 2.65
N ILE A 14 35.48 -5.16 3.95
CA ILE A 14 34.50 -4.84 4.99
C ILE A 14 34.01 -3.39 4.88
N PHE A 15 34.89 -2.46 4.46
CA PHE A 15 34.52 -1.04 4.33
C PHE A 15 33.70 -0.70 3.08
N ILE A 16 33.77 -1.54 2.03
CA ILE A 16 32.97 -1.34 0.79
C ILE A 16 31.55 -1.88 0.95
N VAL A 17 31.30 -2.81 1.88
CA VAL A 17 29.97 -3.38 2.11
C VAL A 17 29.06 -2.43 2.91
N ASP A 18 29.64 -1.52 3.73
CA ASP A 18 28.87 -0.59 4.57
C ASP A 18 28.56 0.77 3.91
N THR A 19 29.10 1.07 2.73
CA THR A 19 28.97 2.41 2.11
C THR A 19 28.07 2.48 0.88
N PHE A 20 27.58 1.35 0.38
CA PHE A 20 26.55 1.33 -0.66
C PHE A 20 25.32 0.61 -0.12
N PRO A 21 24.15 1.28 -0.08
CA PRO A 21 22.88 0.55 0.07
C PRO A 21 22.74 -0.32 -1.19
N MET A 22 23.24 -1.57 -1.13
CA MET A 22 22.92 -2.54 -2.15
C MET A 22 21.42 -2.74 -2.09
N TYR A 23 20.70 -2.21 -3.08
CA TYR A 23 19.32 -2.57 -3.29
C TYR A 23 19.27 -4.10 -3.44
N PRO A 24 18.57 -4.81 -2.56
CA PRO A 24 18.56 -6.25 -2.64
C PRO A 24 17.99 -6.64 -4.00
N GLY A 25 18.81 -7.39 -4.74
CA GLY A 25 18.31 -8.12 -5.90
C GLY A 25 17.12 -9.01 -5.49
N PRO A 26 16.39 -9.61 -6.44
CA PRO A 26 15.21 -10.42 -6.16
C PRO A 26 15.47 -11.59 -5.20
N ASP A 27 16.72 -11.93 -4.92
CA ASP A 27 17.13 -13.12 -4.18
C ASP A 27 17.69 -12.84 -2.78
N VAL A 28 17.68 -11.58 -2.32
CA VAL A 28 18.22 -11.27 -0.98
C VAL A 28 17.16 -11.45 0.07
N LEU A 29 17.32 -12.49 0.88
CA LEU A 29 16.55 -12.71 2.09
C LEU A 29 16.84 -11.61 3.09
N HIS A 30 15.88 -10.73 3.33
CA HIS A 30 15.93 -9.78 4.43
C HIS A 30 15.11 -10.31 5.59
N GLN A 31 15.58 -10.07 6.80
CA GLN A 31 14.88 -10.49 8.00
C GLN A 31 13.44 -9.96 7.97
N GLY A 32 12.45 -10.85 7.84
CA GLY A 32 11.04 -10.55 7.78
C GLY A 32 10.41 -10.55 6.37
N ILE A 33 11.18 -10.38 5.27
CA ILE A 33 10.64 -10.44 3.91
C ILE A 33 11.30 -11.59 3.15
N ASN A 34 10.50 -12.58 2.77
CA ASN A 34 10.96 -13.75 2.03
C ASN A 34 10.28 -13.82 0.66
N PRO A 35 10.98 -14.28 -0.41
CA PRO A 35 10.33 -14.63 -1.66
C PRO A 35 9.22 -15.65 -1.43
N ASP A 36 8.10 -15.50 -2.11
CA ASP A 36 7.04 -16.49 -2.06
C ASP A 36 7.45 -17.71 -2.90
N PRO A 37 7.60 -18.90 -2.32
CA PRO A 37 8.10 -20.07 -3.02
C PRO A 37 7.08 -20.68 -4.00
N ARG A 38 5.86 -20.17 -4.07
CA ARG A 38 4.80 -20.74 -4.92
C ARG A 38 5.07 -20.44 -6.40
N PRO A 39 4.92 -21.42 -7.32
CA PRO A 39 5.40 -21.32 -8.71
C PRO A 39 4.67 -20.32 -9.59
N TYR A 40 3.50 -19.82 -9.19
CA TYR A 40 2.69 -18.86 -9.97
C TYR A 40 2.87 -17.40 -9.54
N VAL A 41 3.89 -17.13 -8.72
CA VAL A 41 4.11 -15.84 -8.07
C VAL A 41 4.70 -14.79 -9.00
N GLN A 42 5.31 -15.18 -10.14
CA GLN A 42 5.80 -14.24 -11.14
C GLN A 42 4.71 -13.90 -12.16
N HIS A 43 3.84 -12.96 -11.82
CA HIS A 43 2.76 -12.52 -12.69
C HIS A 43 2.86 -11.01 -12.99
N SER A 44 2.81 -10.66 -14.28
CA SER A 44 2.49 -9.28 -14.73
C SER A 44 3.40 -8.18 -14.17
N GLY A 45 4.73 -8.40 -14.08
CA GLY A 45 5.67 -7.39 -13.57
C GLY A 45 5.63 -7.18 -12.06
N THR A 46 4.97 -8.10 -11.31
CA THR A 46 4.94 -8.07 -9.85
C THR A 46 5.71 -9.25 -9.26
N ALA A 47 6.52 -9.02 -8.23
CA ALA A 47 7.13 -10.09 -7.45
C ALA A 47 6.26 -10.42 -6.23
N GLY A 48 6.22 -11.70 -5.84
CA GLY A 48 5.52 -12.16 -4.65
C GLY A 48 6.46 -12.40 -3.49
N TYR A 49 6.06 -11.96 -2.31
CA TYR A 49 6.80 -12.11 -1.06
C TYR A 49 5.86 -12.51 0.07
N ILE A 50 6.43 -13.01 1.16
CA ILE A 50 5.74 -13.24 2.43
C ILE A 50 6.48 -12.42 3.49
N PHE A 51 5.78 -11.49 4.12
CA PHE A 51 6.23 -10.79 5.30
C PHE A 51 5.74 -11.50 6.54
N LYS A 52 6.56 -11.55 7.59
CA LYS A 52 6.21 -12.14 8.88
C LYS A 52 6.44 -11.14 10.00
N GLU A 53 5.42 -10.94 10.81
CA GLU A 53 5.49 -10.15 12.05
C GLU A 53 4.82 -10.96 13.16
N GLY A 54 5.61 -11.44 14.13
CA GLY A 54 5.13 -12.39 15.13
C GLY A 54 4.52 -13.63 14.49
N ASP A 55 3.28 -13.94 14.83
CA ASP A 55 2.51 -15.06 14.27
C ASP A 55 1.74 -14.68 12.99
N VAL A 56 1.78 -13.42 12.56
CA VAL A 56 1.10 -12.97 11.35
C VAL A 56 1.98 -13.18 10.14
N GLU A 57 1.49 -13.95 9.19
CA GLU A 57 2.02 -14.02 7.84
C GLU A 57 1.19 -13.11 6.93
N LEU A 58 1.88 -12.23 6.20
CA LEU A 58 1.27 -11.30 5.26
C LEU A 58 1.87 -11.50 3.87
N PRO A 59 1.29 -12.39 3.03
CA PRO A 59 1.68 -12.48 1.63
C PRO A 59 1.42 -11.15 0.95
N PHE A 60 2.34 -10.68 0.11
CA PHE A 60 2.14 -9.43 -0.62
C PHE A 60 2.77 -9.45 -2.01
N ARG A 61 2.20 -8.67 -2.90
CA ARG A 61 2.78 -8.39 -4.21
C ARG A 61 3.49 -7.05 -4.18
N LEU A 62 4.65 -6.99 -4.82
CA LEU A 62 5.45 -5.78 -4.96
C LEU A 62 5.60 -5.43 -6.44
N VAL A 63 5.25 -4.19 -6.79
CA VAL A 63 5.67 -3.53 -8.03
C VAL A 63 6.80 -2.57 -7.69
N LYS A 64 7.83 -2.53 -8.52
CA LYS A 64 8.94 -1.57 -8.41
C LYS A 64 8.90 -0.59 -9.57
N PRO A 65 9.42 0.63 -9.42
CA PRO A 65 9.68 1.51 -10.55
C PRO A 65 10.55 0.81 -11.61
N GLU A 66 10.24 1.00 -12.88
CA GLU A 66 10.98 0.34 -13.97
C GLU A 66 12.45 0.81 -14.05
N ASN A 67 12.70 2.10 -13.77
CA ASN A 67 14.04 2.70 -13.79
C ASN A 67 14.30 3.39 -12.44
N ILE A 68 15.10 2.75 -11.60
CA ILE A 68 15.50 3.32 -10.30
C ILE A 68 16.82 4.07 -10.52
N GLU A 69 16.78 5.38 -10.30
CA GLU A 69 17.95 6.26 -10.38
C GLU A 69 18.64 6.34 -9.01
N GLU A 70 19.97 6.32 -9.01
CA GLU A 70 20.74 6.43 -7.77
C GLU A 70 20.46 7.77 -7.05
N GLY A 71 20.23 7.70 -5.75
CA GLY A 71 19.95 8.87 -4.91
C GLY A 71 18.55 9.44 -5.02
N LYS A 72 17.66 8.87 -5.88
CA LYS A 72 16.28 9.30 -6.01
C LYS A 72 15.34 8.42 -5.18
N THR A 73 14.36 9.04 -4.53
CA THR A 73 13.28 8.34 -3.83
C THR A 73 11.98 8.38 -4.62
N TYR A 74 11.10 7.43 -4.38
CA TYR A 74 9.87 7.20 -5.13
C TYR A 74 8.68 7.00 -4.20
N PRO A 75 7.48 7.42 -4.60
CA PRO A 75 6.26 7.17 -3.83
C PRO A 75 6.03 5.70 -3.52
N LEU A 76 5.30 5.44 -2.43
CA LEU A 76 4.76 4.13 -2.09
C LEU A 76 3.23 4.17 -2.11
N VAL A 77 2.61 3.31 -2.90
CA VAL A 77 1.16 3.06 -2.87
C VAL A 77 0.89 1.76 -2.13
N VAL A 78 0.11 1.84 -1.06
CA VAL A 78 -0.36 0.70 -0.26
C VAL A 78 -1.80 0.40 -0.65
N TYR A 79 -2.07 -0.80 -1.18
CA TYR A 79 -3.41 -1.20 -1.59
C TYR A 79 -3.97 -2.31 -0.70
N LEU A 80 -5.15 -2.10 -0.17
CA LEU A 80 -5.89 -3.05 0.67
C LEU A 80 -7.09 -3.63 -0.09
N HIS A 81 -7.11 -4.94 -0.26
CA HIS A 81 -8.13 -5.65 -1.02
C HIS A 81 -9.47 -5.79 -0.29
N GLY A 82 -10.54 -6.11 -1.01
CA GLY A 82 -11.85 -6.41 -0.48
C GLY A 82 -11.97 -7.84 0.10
N SER A 83 -13.13 -8.17 0.62
CA SER A 83 -13.38 -9.48 1.27
C SER A 83 -13.28 -10.68 0.30
N GLY A 84 -13.55 -10.46 -0.99
CA GLY A 84 -13.49 -11.51 -2.02
C GLY A 84 -12.07 -11.97 -2.38
N GLU A 85 -11.06 -11.17 -2.06
CA GLU A 85 -9.66 -11.43 -2.41
C GLU A 85 -8.85 -12.01 -1.23
N ARG A 86 -9.51 -12.29 -0.10
CA ARG A 86 -8.90 -12.99 1.05
C ARG A 86 -8.32 -14.35 0.64
N GLY A 87 -7.28 -14.77 1.31
CA GLY A 87 -6.67 -16.07 1.03
C GLY A 87 -5.17 -16.12 1.24
N LYS A 88 -4.54 -17.16 0.68
CA LYS A 88 -3.09 -17.42 0.80
C LYS A 88 -2.42 -17.56 -0.57
N ASN A 89 -3.14 -17.30 -1.67
CA ASN A 89 -2.60 -17.55 -2.99
C ASN A 89 -1.67 -16.44 -3.49
N ASN A 90 -1.64 -15.30 -2.82
CA ASN A 90 -0.84 -14.13 -3.18
C ASN A 90 -1.05 -13.67 -4.65
N ILE A 91 -2.28 -13.82 -5.17
CA ILE A 91 -2.68 -13.46 -6.54
C ILE A 91 -4.00 -12.73 -6.55
N ALA A 92 -5.00 -13.19 -5.77
CA ALA A 92 -6.36 -12.69 -5.81
C ALA A 92 -6.45 -11.18 -5.51
N GLN A 93 -5.59 -10.70 -4.60
CA GLN A 93 -5.54 -9.30 -4.19
C GLN A 93 -5.01 -8.32 -5.26
N MET A 94 -4.49 -8.81 -6.40
CA MET A 94 -3.97 -7.91 -7.44
C MET A 94 -5.09 -7.11 -8.11
N GLN A 95 -5.16 -5.81 -7.85
CA GLN A 95 -6.18 -4.92 -8.42
C GLN A 95 -5.74 -4.38 -9.79
N ARG A 96 -6.33 -4.94 -10.85
CA ARG A 96 -5.92 -4.63 -12.23
C ARG A 96 -6.23 -3.21 -12.67
N SER A 97 -7.34 -2.62 -12.22
CA SER A 97 -7.70 -1.23 -12.57
C SER A 97 -6.75 -0.24 -11.92
N LEU A 98 -6.35 -0.46 -10.65
CA LEU A 98 -5.33 0.32 -9.96
C LEU A 98 -3.99 0.27 -10.71
N LEU A 99 -3.50 -0.93 -11.00
CA LEU A 99 -2.22 -1.11 -11.68
C LEU A 99 -2.20 -0.44 -13.07
N ARG A 100 -3.30 -0.56 -13.83
CA ARG A 100 -3.44 0.11 -15.14
C ARG A 100 -3.54 1.63 -15.01
N GLY A 101 -4.26 2.12 -14.01
CA GLY A 101 -4.40 3.54 -13.75
C GLY A 101 -3.07 4.21 -13.44
N ILE A 102 -2.32 3.66 -12.50
CA ILE A 102 -0.98 4.14 -12.13
C ILE A 102 -0.01 4.06 -13.33
N LYS A 103 0.01 2.92 -14.05
CA LYS A 103 0.85 2.76 -15.23
C LYS A 103 0.52 3.79 -16.32
N LYS A 104 -0.75 4.09 -16.54
CA LYS A 104 -1.20 5.10 -17.52
C LYS A 104 -0.83 6.52 -17.08
N HIS A 105 -0.86 6.80 -15.78
CA HIS A 105 -0.40 8.09 -15.22
C HIS A 105 1.09 8.31 -15.45
N GLY A 106 1.90 7.26 -15.28
CA GLY A 106 3.33 7.28 -15.58
C GLY A 106 4.24 7.72 -14.43
N GLU A 107 3.70 8.03 -13.25
CA GLU A 107 4.53 8.29 -12.05
C GLU A 107 5.22 7.01 -11.62
N PRO A 108 6.58 6.96 -11.61
CA PRO A 108 7.31 5.81 -11.10
C PRO A 108 7.09 5.67 -9.60
N CYS A 109 6.55 4.53 -9.15
CA CYS A 109 6.29 4.31 -7.73
C CYS A 109 6.46 2.83 -7.34
N TYR A 110 6.65 2.60 -6.04
CA TYR A 110 6.45 1.28 -5.45
C TYR A 110 4.97 1.06 -5.17
N ILE A 111 4.50 -0.18 -5.37
CA ILE A 111 3.13 -0.57 -4.98
C ILE A 111 3.24 -1.86 -4.18
N ILE A 112 2.67 -1.88 -2.98
CA ILE A 112 2.47 -3.11 -2.21
C ILE A 112 1.00 -3.46 -2.14
N MET A 113 0.70 -4.74 -2.39
CA MET A 113 -0.66 -5.30 -2.33
C MET A 113 -0.62 -6.53 -1.41
N PRO A 114 -0.72 -6.34 -0.08
CA PRO A 114 -0.76 -7.45 0.85
C PRO A 114 -2.10 -8.20 0.78
N GLN A 115 -2.13 -9.45 1.29
CA GLN A 115 -3.30 -10.31 1.30
C GLN A 115 -3.56 -10.85 2.71
N VAL A 116 -4.75 -10.59 3.26
CA VAL A 116 -5.19 -11.17 4.53
C VAL A 116 -5.83 -12.54 4.30
N PHE A 117 -5.75 -13.41 5.30
CA PHE A 117 -6.27 -14.78 5.22
C PHE A 117 -7.81 -14.83 5.18
N GLU A 118 -8.38 -16.00 4.81
CA GLU A 118 -9.82 -16.19 4.57
C GLU A 118 -10.71 -15.81 5.74
N ASP A 119 -10.26 -16.06 6.96
CA ASP A 119 -10.98 -15.80 8.21
C ASP A 119 -10.68 -14.44 8.86
N LYS A 120 -9.89 -13.58 8.17
CA LYS A 120 -9.40 -12.31 8.71
C LYS A 120 -9.92 -11.10 7.93
N THR A 121 -9.77 -9.94 8.57
CA THR A 121 -10.02 -8.62 8.00
C THR A 121 -8.78 -7.74 8.23
N TRP A 122 -8.75 -6.55 7.64
CA TRP A 122 -7.66 -5.59 7.88
C TRP A 122 -7.61 -5.07 9.32
N THR A 123 -8.74 -5.17 10.04
CA THR A 123 -8.87 -4.77 11.46
C THR A 123 -8.67 -5.93 12.44
N SER A 124 -8.37 -7.14 11.96
CA SER A 124 -8.08 -8.29 12.82
C SER A 124 -6.76 -8.11 13.56
N ASP A 125 -6.67 -8.69 14.77
CA ASP A 125 -5.50 -8.60 15.63
C ASP A 125 -4.20 -8.96 14.89
N GLY A 126 -3.18 -8.13 15.07
CA GLY A 126 -1.85 -8.29 14.47
C GLY A 126 -1.70 -7.78 13.04
N TYR A 127 -2.78 -7.63 12.25
CA TYR A 127 -2.66 -7.17 10.85
C TYR A 127 -2.30 -5.70 10.73
N ASP A 128 -2.74 -4.84 11.65
CA ASP A 128 -2.30 -3.45 11.72
C ASP A 128 -0.78 -3.36 11.95
N ALA A 129 -0.28 -4.09 12.96
CA ALA A 129 1.15 -4.15 13.26
C ALA A 129 1.95 -4.70 12.08
N ALA A 130 1.49 -5.80 11.45
CA ALA A 130 2.16 -6.39 10.31
C ALA A 130 2.21 -5.45 9.10
N LEU A 131 1.11 -4.73 8.80
CA LEU A 131 1.08 -3.75 7.72
C LEU A 131 2.01 -2.56 8.01
N THR A 132 1.99 -2.06 9.24
CA THR A 132 2.87 -0.95 9.68
C THR A 132 4.33 -1.34 9.54
N ARG A 133 4.70 -2.52 10.03
CA ARG A 133 6.06 -3.05 9.91
C ARG A 133 6.47 -3.30 8.45
N LEU A 134 5.56 -3.81 7.61
CA LEU A 134 5.84 -3.98 6.20
C LEU A 134 6.17 -2.63 5.54
N ILE A 135 5.43 -1.57 5.83
CA ILE A 135 5.72 -0.21 5.33
C ILE A 135 7.09 0.27 5.82
N GLU A 136 7.42 0.07 7.10
CA GLU A 136 8.74 0.42 7.65
C GLU A 136 9.88 -0.34 6.96
N TYR A 137 9.69 -1.62 6.63
CA TYR A 137 10.64 -2.40 5.84
C TYR A 137 10.79 -1.88 4.42
N MET A 138 9.69 -1.45 3.78
CA MET A 138 9.75 -0.81 2.46
C MET A 138 10.61 0.47 2.52
N LEU A 139 10.42 1.31 3.53
CA LEU A 139 11.22 2.53 3.74
C LEU A 139 12.71 2.22 3.99
N LYS A 140 13.00 1.12 4.70
CA LYS A 140 14.37 0.74 5.03
C LYS A 140 15.12 0.09 3.86
N LEU A 141 14.43 -0.72 3.05
CA LEU A 141 15.07 -1.60 2.05
C LEU A 141 15.00 -1.05 0.63
N TYR A 142 14.13 -0.09 0.37
CA TYR A 142 13.90 0.47 -0.96
C TYR A 142 14.00 1.98 -0.93
N ALA A 143 14.21 2.57 -2.11
CA ALA A 143 14.26 4.03 -2.28
C ALA A 143 12.84 4.65 -2.21
N VAL A 144 12.14 4.42 -1.11
CA VAL A 144 10.81 4.97 -0.88
C VAL A 144 10.93 6.37 -0.28
N ASP A 145 10.11 7.29 -0.79
CA ASP A 145 9.93 8.63 -0.24
C ASP A 145 8.97 8.58 0.96
N SER A 146 9.48 8.87 2.15
CA SER A 146 8.71 8.83 3.40
C SER A 146 7.54 9.83 3.42
N ASP A 147 7.67 10.94 2.69
CA ASP A 147 6.66 11.99 2.64
C ASP A 147 5.59 11.73 1.58
N ARG A 148 5.76 10.66 0.79
CA ARG A 148 4.87 10.31 -0.33
C ARG A 148 4.35 8.87 -0.21
N ILE A 149 3.76 8.55 0.93
CA ILE A 149 3.09 7.25 1.18
C ILE A 149 1.59 7.44 1.03
N TYR A 150 0.98 6.72 0.10
CA TYR A 150 -0.45 6.76 -0.19
C TYR A 150 -1.10 5.44 0.17
N ILE A 151 -2.32 5.50 0.75
CA ILE A 151 -3.08 4.30 1.08
C ILE A 151 -4.43 4.30 0.37
N THR A 152 -4.79 3.17 -0.22
CA THR A 152 -6.09 2.99 -0.86
C THR A 152 -6.61 1.57 -0.65
N GLY A 153 -7.91 1.39 -0.75
CA GLY A 153 -8.51 0.06 -0.59
C GLY A 153 -9.98 0.06 -0.98
N ILE A 154 -10.49 -1.13 -1.24
CA ILE A 154 -11.87 -1.34 -1.69
C ILE A 154 -12.69 -2.11 -0.66
N SER A 155 -13.95 -1.74 -0.44
CA SER A 155 -14.86 -2.48 0.44
C SER A 155 -14.24 -2.72 1.83
N MET A 156 -14.02 -3.96 2.25
CA MET A 156 -13.26 -4.32 3.45
C MET A 156 -11.89 -3.61 3.51
N GLY A 157 -11.20 -3.45 2.37
CA GLY A 157 -9.96 -2.69 2.27
C GLY A 157 -10.17 -1.19 2.46
N GLY A 158 -11.31 -0.65 2.03
CA GLY A 158 -11.71 0.73 2.31
C GLY A 158 -11.93 0.97 3.81
N ALA A 159 -12.53 0.00 4.51
CA ALA A 159 -12.62 0.02 5.97
C ALA A 159 -11.22 -0.06 6.62
N GLY A 160 -10.33 -0.90 6.08
CA GLY A 160 -8.92 -0.97 6.52
C GLY A 160 -8.16 0.34 6.34
N VAL A 161 -8.42 1.09 5.25
CA VAL A 161 -7.85 2.44 5.06
C VAL A 161 -8.30 3.37 6.18
N LEU A 162 -9.59 3.40 6.50
CA LEU A 162 -10.13 4.23 7.57
C LEU A 162 -9.54 3.86 8.94
N ASP A 163 -9.42 2.56 9.24
CA ASP A 163 -8.76 2.08 10.47
C ASP A 163 -7.29 2.52 10.56
N GLN A 164 -6.55 2.48 9.44
CA GLN A 164 -5.18 2.96 9.36
C GLN A 164 -5.05 4.46 9.65
N LEU A 165 -5.99 5.28 9.18
CA LEU A 165 -5.99 6.72 9.46
C LEU A 165 -6.23 7.01 10.95
N LEU A 166 -7.09 6.22 11.60
CA LEU A 166 -7.38 6.36 13.03
C LEU A 166 -6.17 6.00 13.89
N ARG A 167 -5.51 4.89 13.55
CA ARG A 167 -4.38 4.37 14.33
C ARG A 167 -3.07 5.12 14.10
N HIS A 168 -2.91 5.67 12.90
CA HIS A 168 -1.65 6.27 12.44
C HIS A 168 -1.88 7.65 11.81
N PRO A 169 -2.38 8.63 12.58
CA PRO A 169 -2.61 9.98 12.06
C PRO A 169 -1.29 10.60 11.55
N GLY A 170 -1.35 11.24 10.38
CA GLY A 170 -0.19 11.89 9.77
C GLY A 170 0.82 10.94 9.11
N LYS A 171 0.50 9.64 8.94
CA LYS A 171 1.39 8.68 8.28
C LYS A 171 1.28 8.68 6.77
N TYR A 172 0.15 9.08 6.23
CA TYR A 172 -0.17 8.98 4.80
C TYR A 172 -0.37 10.35 4.18
N ALA A 173 0.30 10.61 3.07
CA ALA A 173 0.16 11.85 2.31
C ALA A 173 -1.24 12.00 1.68
N ALA A 174 -1.87 10.89 1.30
CA ALA A 174 -3.28 10.85 0.92
C ALA A 174 -3.89 9.45 1.13
N ALA A 175 -5.21 9.43 1.32
CA ALA A 175 -6.00 8.22 1.49
C ALA A 175 -7.17 8.16 0.51
N MET A 176 -7.43 6.99 -0.05
CA MET A 176 -8.49 6.78 -1.03
C MET A 176 -9.34 5.56 -0.66
N PRO A 177 -10.24 5.65 0.34
CA PRO A 177 -11.17 4.58 0.69
C PRO A 177 -12.30 4.50 -0.36
N VAL A 178 -12.41 3.35 -1.06
CA VAL A 178 -13.45 3.11 -2.07
C VAL A 178 -14.47 2.14 -1.52
N CYS A 179 -15.74 2.52 -1.50
CA CYS A 179 -16.85 1.76 -0.90
C CYS A 179 -16.53 1.28 0.52
N GLY A 180 -15.78 2.09 1.28
CA GLY A 180 -15.39 1.79 2.65
C GLY A 180 -16.53 2.02 3.64
N TYR A 181 -16.37 1.48 4.84
CA TYR A 181 -17.30 1.64 5.96
C TYR A 181 -16.55 1.72 7.27
N THR A 182 -17.15 2.31 8.28
CA THR A 182 -16.62 2.38 9.64
C THR A 182 -17.76 2.45 10.63
N ASP A 183 -17.54 1.90 11.83
CA ASP A 183 -18.45 2.00 12.98
C ASP A 183 -17.98 3.08 13.97
N VAL A 184 -16.98 3.90 13.59
CA VAL A 184 -16.50 5.02 14.40
C VAL A 184 -17.57 6.10 14.43
N GLU A 185 -17.96 6.52 15.65
CA GLU A 185 -18.96 7.56 15.87
C GLU A 185 -18.41 8.96 15.59
N ASP A 186 -17.19 9.25 16.06
CA ASP A 186 -16.52 10.53 15.80
C ASP A 186 -15.76 10.50 14.47
N LEU A 187 -16.45 10.84 13.39
CA LEU A 187 -15.87 10.89 12.05
C LEU A 187 -14.87 12.03 11.85
N THR A 188 -14.81 13.00 12.78
CA THR A 188 -13.81 14.08 12.73
C THR A 188 -12.39 13.58 12.97
N ALA A 189 -12.24 12.37 13.54
CA ALA A 189 -10.96 11.70 13.70
C ALA A 189 -10.23 11.42 12.36
N PHE A 190 -10.93 11.49 11.23
CA PHE A 190 -10.32 11.39 9.90
C PHE A 190 -9.77 12.72 9.35
N ALA A 191 -9.90 13.82 10.09
CA ALA A 191 -9.31 15.10 9.72
C ALA A 191 -7.78 15.03 9.66
N GLY A 192 -7.18 15.86 8.80
CA GLY A 192 -5.73 16.02 8.72
C GLY A 192 -5.02 15.18 7.66
N THR A 193 -5.66 14.13 7.12
CA THR A 193 -5.13 13.43 5.94
C THR A 193 -5.97 13.78 4.72
N PRO A 194 -5.39 14.27 3.62
CA PRO A 194 -6.10 14.46 2.35
C PRO A 194 -6.81 13.16 1.93
N MET A 195 -8.12 13.24 1.62
CA MET A 195 -8.92 12.05 1.37
C MET A 195 -9.78 12.19 0.11
N TRP A 196 -9.82 11.14 -0.70
CA TRP A 196 -10.78 11.06 -1.81
C TRP A 196 -11.62 9.79 -1.70
N LEU A 197 -12.87 9.94 -1.28
CA LEU A 197 -13.83 8.84 -1.18
C LEU A 197 -14.52 8.61 -2.52
N ALA A 198 -14.85 7.35 -2.82
CA ALA A 198 -15.66 6.99 -3.97
C ALA A 198 -16.67 5.89 -3.65
N HIS A 199 -17.90 5.99 -4.19
CA HIS A 199 -18.98 5.03 -3.97
C HIS A 199 -19.95 5.02 -5.13
N ASN A 200 -20.68 3.91 -5.32
CA ASN A 200 -21.87 3.87 -6.19
C ASN A 200 -23.14 4.19 -5.38
N SER A 201 -24.03 5.03 -5.89
CA SER A 201 -25.28 5.42 -5.22
C SER A 201 -26.21 4.24 -4.93
N GLY A 202 -26.22 3.23 -5.79
CA GLY A 202 -27.05 2.04 -5.67
C GLY A 202 -26.34 0.80 -5.13
N ASP A 203 -25.28 0.98 -4.34
CA ASP A 203 -24.56 -0.11 -3.67
C ASP A 203 -25.44 -0.71 -2.56
N LYS A 204 -25.67 -2.05 -2.64
CA LYS A 204 -26.46 -2.81 -1.65
C LYS A 204 -25.60 -3.72 -0.76
N THR A 205 -24.29 -3.74 -0.99
CA THR A 205 -23.35 -4.51 -0.19
C THR A 205 -22.79 -3.67 0.95
N VAL A 206 -22.30 -2.47 0.62
CA VAL A 206 -21.96 -1.42 1.58
C VAL A 206 -22.79 -0.20 1.21
N PHE A 207 -23.60 0.29 2.14
CA PHE A 207 -24.46 1.41 1.87
C PHE A 207 -23.66 2.69 1.62
N VAL A 208 -24.04 3.42 0.58
CA VAL A 208 -23.40 4.66 0.16
C VAL A 208 -23.35 5.72 1.27
N ASP A 209 -24.27 5.65 2.21
CA ASP A 209 -24.37 6.58 3.34
C ASP A 209 -23.13 6.57 4.24
N TYR A 210 -22.37 5.49 4.30
CA TYR A 210 -21.06 5.50 4.98
C TYR A 210 -20.13 6.56 4.37
N SER A 211 -19.93 6.55 3.06
CA SER A 211 -19.07 7.54 2.40
C SER A 211 -19.64 8.96 2.46
N ARG A 212 -20.96 9.12 2.34
CA ARG A 212 -21.62 10.42 2.46
C ARG A 212 -21.41 11.03 3.85
N ASN A 213 -21.59 10.22 4.90
CA ASN A 213 -21.41 10.68 6.28
C ASN A 213 -19.97 11.06 6.58
N ILE A 214 -19.01 10.22 6.16
CA ILE A 214 -17.57 10.54 6.33
C ILE A 214 -17.25 11.84 5.60
N TYR A 215 -17.63 11.97 4.33
CA TYR A 215 -17.36 13.19 3.57
C TYR A 215 -18.01 14.43 4.20
N ALA A 216 -19.25 14.33 4.64
CA ALA A 216 -19.96 15.44 5.29
C ALA A 216 -19.25 15.88 6.57
N ALA A 217 -18.68 14.96 7.34
CA ALA A 217 -17.96 15.26 8.57
C ALA A 217 -16.59 15.92 8.33
N VAL A 218 -15.89 15.57 7.23
CA VAL A 218 -14.48 16.00 7.04
C VAL A 218 -14.27 17.07 5.99
N LYS A 219 -15.25 17.33 5.10
CA LYS A 219 -15.10 18.24 3.94
C LYS A 219 -14.71 19.69 4.29
N ASP A 220 -15.05 20.16 5.48
CA ASP A 220 -14.79 21.52 5.94
C ASP A 220 -13.54 21.61 6.86
N ILE A 221 -12.97 20.47 7.27
CA ILE A 221 -11.86 20.38 8.22
C ILE A 221 -10.65 19.60 7.68
N SER A 222 -10.74 19.11 6.46
CA SER A 222 -9.68 18.39 5.76
C SER A 222 -9.79 18.66 4.26
N GLU A 223 -8.70 18.42 3.51
CA GLU A 223 -8.79 18.37 2.05
C GLU A 223 -9.48 17.07 1.63
N ALA A 224 -10.82 17.10 1.53
CA ALA A 224 -11.62 15.94 1.19
C ALA A 224 -12.32 16.10 -0.16
N LYS A 225 -12.32 15.03 -0.95
CA LYS A 225 -13.09 14.87 -2.19
C LYS A 225 -14.02 13.68 -2.08
N TYR A 226 -15.14 13.74 -2.77
CA TYR A 226 -16.09 12.63 -2.87
C TYR A 226 -16.62 12.48 -4.29
N THR A 227 -16.55 11.27 -4.81
CA THR A 227 -17.15 10.91 -6.09
C THR A 227 -18.24 9.86 -5.85
N GLU A 228 -19.48 10.24 -6.09
CA GLU A 228 -20.60 9.33 -6.11
C GLU A 228 -21.00 9.04 -7.55
N TYR A 229 -20.90 7.76 -7.94
CA TYR A 229 -21.33 7.34 -9.27
C TYR A 229 -22.81 6.96 -9.21
N ASP A 230 -23.63 7.54 -10.09
CA ASP A 230 -25.02 7.12 -10.27
C ASP A 230 -25.07 5.75 -10.96
N ARG A 231 -24.92 4.72 -10.12
CA ARG A 231 -24.80 3.33 -10.58
C ARG A 231 -25.20 2.35 -9.49
N ALA A 232 -25.85 1.26 -9.92
CA ALA A 232 -26.10 0.09 -9.06
C ALA A 232 -24.83 -0.77 -8.91
N GLY A 233 -24.79 -1.55 -7.82
CA GLY A 233 -23.75 -2.53 -7.54
C GLY A 233 -22.56 -1.98 -6.79
N HIS A 234 -21.72 -2.89 -6.29
CA HIS A 234 -20.65 -2.59 -5.35
C HIS A 234 -19.35 -2.08 -6.02
N ASN A 235 -19.13 -2.39 -7.29
CA ASN A 235 -17.88 -2.05 -7.99
C ASN A 235 -17.84 -0.57 -8.41
N ALA A 236 -17.38 0.33 -7.53
CA ALA A 236 -17.01 1.70 -7.88
C ALA A 236 -15.53 1.83 -8.26
N TRP A 237 -14.67 0.89 -7.81
CA TRP A 237 -13.22 0.98 -7.91
C TRP A 237 -12.66 0.91 -9.31
N ASP A 238 -13.27 0.16 -10.24
CA ASP A 238 -12.77 0.09 -11.61
C ASP A 238 -12.85 1.45 -12.31
N ARG A 239 -13.92 2.20 -12.08
CA ARG A 239 -14.06 3.56 -12.58
C ARG A 239 -13.08 4.51 -11.89
N PHE A 240 -13.07 4.47 -10.56
CA PHE A 240 -12.26 5.34 -9.74
C PHE A 240 -10.78 5.22 -10.08
N TYR A 241 -10.21 4.02 -10.04
CA TYR A 241 -8.80 3.82 -10.35
C TYR A 241 -8.42 4.03 -11.82
N SER A 242 -9.39 3.99 -12.74
CA SER A 242 -9.15 4.28 -14.16
C SER A 242 -9.20 5.77 -14.49
N ASP A 243 -9.65 6.60 -13.57
CA ASP A 243 -9.70 8.05 -13.73
C ASP A 243 -8.29 8.66 -13.50
N PRO A 244 -7.69 9.32 -14.51
CA PRO A 244 -6.39 9.94 -14.36
C PRO A 244 -6.35 11.05 -13.29
N GLU A 245 -7.48 11.73 -13.04
CA GLU A 245 -7.55 12.79 -12.02
C GLU A 245 -7.32 12.25 -10.60
N VAL A 246 -7.67 11.00 -10.34
CA VAL A 246 -7.41 10.34 -9.04
C VAL A 246 -5.90 10.28 -8.78
N TRP A 247 -5.12 9.87 -9.78
CA TRP A 247 -3.68 9.73 -9.63
C TRP A 247 -2.96 11.08 -9.69
N ASN A 248 -3.42 12.01 -10.54
CA ASN A 248 -2.95 13.40 -10.54
C ASN A 248 -3.09 14.02 -9.15
N TRP A 249 -4.25 13.85 -8.53
CA TRP A 249 -4.51 14.36 -7.20
C TRP A 249 -3.69 13.63 -6.13
N ALA A 250 -3.67 12.29 -6.11
CA ALA A 250 -2.95 11.53 -5.11
C ALA A 250 -1.45 11.88 -5.10
N PHE A 251 -0.79 11.81 -6.26
CA PHE A 251 0.64 12.09 -6.38
C PHE A 251 1.02 13.58 -6.20
N SER A 252 0.05 14.48 -6.18
CA SER A 252 0.28 15.88 -5.81
C SER A 252 0.39 16.12 -4.31
N LYS A 253 0.10 15.13 -3.46
CA LYS A 253 0.11 15.25 -1.99
C LYS A 253 1.44 14.81 -1.41
N THR A 254 1.88 15.52 -0.38
CA THR A 254 3.03 15.19 0.46
C THR A 254 2.68 15.43 1.93
N LEU A 255 3.38 14.78 2.84
CA LEU A 255 3.33 15.08 4.28
C LEU A 255 3.93 16.43 4.59
#